data_72f31ad2818854f3b2129b24389dafad
#
_entry.id   72f31ad2818854f3b2129b24389dafad
#
_cell.length_a   1.000
_cell.length_b   1.000
_cell.length_c   1.000
_cell.angle_alpha   90.00
_cell.angle_beta   90.00
_cell.angle_gamma   90.00
#
_symmetry.space_group_name_H-M   'P 1'
#
loop_
_entity.id
_entity.type
_entity.pdbx_description
1 polymer ?
#
loop_
_entity_poly.entity_id
_entity_poly.type
_entity_poly.pdbx_seq_one_letter_code
_entity_poly.pdbx_strand_id
1 'polypeptide(L)'
;LIKAAIGAVGGTMADQWKEFFYCEALPKEVLVRRGQKQTGRRSSNNRGNDNIITSGSGIAVADGQCMIIVEQGRIVEVCAEPGEYTYDTSTEPSIFAGSLGEGIRNTFHTIGKRFAYGGDTGKDQRVYYFNTKELIDNKFGTPSPIPFRVVDSRIGLDIDVSVRCSGVYSYRIADPLLFYTNVCGNVAYEYTRDELDHQLKSEFISALQPAFAKLSEMEMRPNQIVAHNTELENAMNVALSEKWGTLRGLVVVSIALGSVTLPEEDAELIKQAQRTAVMYEIGRASCRERV
;
A
#
# COMPACT_ATOMS: atom_id res chain seq x y z
N LEU A 1 13.62 21.65 -7.06
CA LEU A 1 13.87 21.46 -8.49
C LEU A 1 12.64 21.65 -9.38
N ILE A 2 11.42 21.41 -8.87
CA ILE A 2 10.19 21.68 -9.62
C ILE A 2 9.44 22.87 -9.02
N LYS A 3 8.84 23.68 -9.90
CA LYS A 3 7.97 24.80 -9.54
C LYS A 3 6.59 24.55 -10.16
N ALA A 4 5.52 24.81 -9.41
CA ALA A 4 4.18 24.77 -9.96
C ALA A 4 4.06 25.77 -11.12
N ALA A 5 3.55 25.34 -12.24
CA ALA A 5 3.24 26.22 -13.36
C ALA A 5 1.99 27.01 -13.01
N ILE A 6 2.15 28.31 -12.79
CA ILE A 6 1.01 29.21 -12.45
C ILE A 6 0.18 29.41 -13.72
N GLY A 7 -1.06 28.89 -13.73
CA GLY A 7 -2.10 29.33 -14.65
C GLY A 7 -2.03 28.81 -16.07
N ALA A 8 -1.93 27.52 -16.25
CA ALA A 8 -2.03 26.91 -17.57
C ALA A 8 -3.41 26.31 -17.83
N VAL A 9 -4.19 27.00 -18.61
CA VAL A 9 -5.37 26.45 -19.29
C VAL A 9 -4.92 25.57 -20.44
N GLY A 10 -5.41 24.35 -20.46
CA GLY A 10 -5.02 23.23 -21.29
C GLY A 10 -4.62 23.47 -22.77
N GLY A 11 -3.78 22.63 -23.25
CA GLY A 11 -3.56 22.33 -24.65
C GLY A 11 -2.51 23.15 -25.41
N THR A 12 -2.27 24.41 -25.06
CA THR A 12 -1.31 25.28 -25.78
C THR A 12 0.09 25.34 -25.18
N MET A 13 0.28 24.80 -23.99
CA MET A 13 1.57 24.91 -23.28
C MET A 13 2.55 23.78 -23.58
N ALA A 14 2.10 22.60 -23.98
CA ALA A 14 2.99 21.49 -24.37
C ALA A 14 3.95 21.89 -25.50
N ASP A 15 3.53 22.81 -26.39
CA ASP A 15 4.37 23.32 -27.48
C ASP A 15 5.45 24.35 -27.01
N GLN A 16 5.37 24.83 -25.77
CA GLN A 16 6.33 25.81 -25.22
C GLN A 16 7.50 25.14 -24.47
N TRP A 17 7.33 23.90 -24.04
CA TRP A 17 8.37 23.17 -23.32
C TRP A 17 9.46 22.63 -24.25
N LYS A 18 10.69 22.65 -23.79
CA LYS A 18 11.82 22.03 -24.52
C LYS A 18 11.66 20.50 -24.53
N GLU A 19 11.28 19.95 -23.40
CA GLU A 19 11.00 18.53 -23.19
C GLU A 19 9.81 18.45 -22.23
N PHE A 20 9.00 17.41 -22.40
CA PHE A 20 7.85 17.18 -21.56
C PHE A 20 7.82 15.73 -21.06
N PHE A 21 7.78 15.57 -19.74
CA PHE A 21 7.71 14.27 -19.09
C PHE A 21 6.31 14.02 -18.57
N TYR A 22 5.77 12.86 -18.87
CA TYR A 22 4.44 12.46 -18.45
C TYR A 22 4.34 10.94 -18.33
N CYS A 23 3.27 10.49 -17.69
CA CYS A 23 2.85 9.09 -17.69
C CYS A 23 1.35 9.04 -17.92
N GLU A 24 0.93 8.20 -18.84
CA GLU A 24 -0.48 7.91 -19.02
C GLU A 24 -1.06 7.23 -17.77
N ALA A 25 -2.39 7.11 -17.73
CA ALA A 25 -3.08 6.45 -16.62
C ALA A 25 -2.50 5.05 -16.39
N LEU A 26 -2.01 4.81 -15.18
CA LEU A 26 -1.46 3.50 -14.80
C LEU A 26 -2.62 2.52 -14.57
N PRO A 27 -2.65 1.39 -15.33
CA PRO A 27 -3.60 0.32 -15.05
C PRO A 27 -3.28 -0.36 -13.73
N LYS A 28 -4.22 -1.14 -13.21
CA LYS A 28 -4.07 -1.83 -11.90
C LYS A 28 -2.94 -2.87 -11.87
N GLU A 29 -2.50 -3.33 -13.03
CA GLU A 29 -1.42 -4.30 -13.18
C GLU A 29 -0.03 -3.67 -13.02
N VAL A 30 0.08 -2.35 -13.21
CA VAL A 30 1.36 -1.63 -13.18
C VAL A 30 1.49 -0.84 -11.89
N LEU A 31 2.55 -1.11 -11.14
CA LEU A 31 2.88 -0.43 -9.88
C LEU A 31 3.76 0.79 -10.10
N VAL A 32 4.74 0.66 -10.99
CA VAL A 32 5.70 1.71 -11.33
C VAL A 32 5.95 1.73 -12.82
N ARG A 33 6.02 2.92 -13.38
CA ARG A 33 6.41 3.10 -14.79
C ARG A 33 7.40 4.25 -14.92
N ARG A 34 8.37 4.04 -15.80
CA ARG A 34 9.28 5.11 -16.20
C ARG A 34 8.52 6.18 -16.98
N GLY A 35 8.79 7.46 -16.68
CA GLY A 35 8.18 8.58 -17.38
C GLY A 35 8.51 8.58 -18.86
N GLN A 36 7.52 8.89 -19.67
CA GLN A 36 7.69 9.10 -21.11
C GLN A 36 8.21 10.51 -21.36
N LYS A 37 9.18 10.62 -22.28
CA LYS A 37 9.77 11.88 -22.67
C LYS A 37 9.28 12.26 -24.07
N GLN A 38 8.66 13.42 -24.18
CA GLN A 38 8.31 14.04 -25.45
C GLN A 38 9.24 15.22 -25.70
N THR A 39 9.93 15.21 -26.84
CA THR A 39 10.83 16.30 -27.23
C THR A 39 10.15 17.24 -28.20
N GLY A 40 10.13 18.53 -27.90
CA GLY A 40 9.65 19.57 -28.81
C GLY A 40 10.74 20.00 -29.81
N ARG A 41 10.34 20.70 -30.89
CA ARG A 41 11.26 21.23 -31.92
C ARG A 41 12.32 22.20 -31.37
N ARG A 42 12.15 22.72 -30.17
CA ARG A 42 13.04 23.64 -29.47
C ARG A 42 14.05 22.95 -28.53
N SER A 43 13.99 21.63 -28.41
CA SER A 43 14.93 20.91 -27.57
C SER A 43 16.33 20.97 -28.19
N SER A 44 17.29 21.43 -27.42
CA SER A 44 18.72 21.36 -27.77
C SER A 44 19.27 19.92 -27.70
N ASN A 45 18.47 18.99 -27.18
CA ASN A 45 18.85 17.61 -26.88
C ASN A 45 18.17 16.58 -27.81
N ASN A 46 17.98 16.92 -29.08
CA ASN A 46 17.36 16.05 -30.10
C ASN A 46 18.12 14.74 -30.38
N ARG A 47 19.35 14.61 -29.88
CA ARG A 47 20.19 13.39 -29.93
C ARG A 47 20.58 12.91 -28.55
N GLY A 48 19.98 13.48 -27.51
CA GLY A 48 20.42 13.31 -26.16
C GLY A 48 19.93 12.04 -25.51
N ASN A 49 20.71 11.64 -24.55
CA ASN A 49 20.44 10.54 -23.65
C ASN A 49 19.07 10.74 -22.95
N ASP A 50 18.21 9.73 -22.97
CA ASP A 50 16.90 9.73 -22.28
C ASP A 50 17.02 9.95 -20.76
N ASN A 51 18.23 9.89 -20.25
CA ASN A 51 18.56 10.02 -18.84
C ASN A 51 19.04 11.45 -18.45
N ILE A 52 18.62 12.46 -19.21
CA ILE A 52 18.91 13.87 -18.88
C ILE A 52 17.62 14.68 -18.93
N ILE A 53 17.34 15.44 -17.87
CA ILE A 53 16.23 16.39 -17.80
C ILE A 53 16.80 17.80 -17.99
N THR A 54 16.42 18.45 -19.07
CA THR A 54 16.87 19.82 -19.37
C THR A 54 16.15 20.82 -18.47
N SER A 55 16.86 21.82 -17.92
CA SER A 55 16.23 22.90 -17.19
C SER A 55 15.21 23.65 -18.06
N GLY A 56 14.00 23.84 -17.55
CA GLY A 56 12.87 24.37 -18.28
C GLY A 56 12.00 23.28 -18.92
N SER A 57 12.24 22.00 -18.65
CA SER A 57 11.34 20.91 -19.04
C SER A 57 10.04 20.92 -18.24
N GLY A 58 8.93 20.54 -18.89
CA GLY A 58 7.65 20.34 -18.23
C GLY A 58 7.53 18.91 -17.68
N ILE A 59 6.88 18.79 -16.53
CA ILE A 59 6.57 17.50 -15.91
C ILE A 59 5.10 17.50 -15.50
N ALA A 60 4.32 16.55 -16.02
CA ALA A 60 2.92 16.36 -15.63
C ALA A 60 2.80 15.23 -14.62
N VAL A 61 1.96 15.44 -13.61
CA VAL A 61 1.55 14.43 -12.62
C VAL A 61 0.02 14.33 -12.66
N ALA A 62 -0.49 13.15 -12.89
CA ALA A 62 -1.94 12.91 -12.91
C ALA A 62 -2.44 12.44 -11.55
N ASP A 63 -3.77 12.52 -11.36
CA ASP A 63 -4.43 11.95 -10.19
C ASP A 63 -4.11 10.46 -10.03
N GLY A 64 -3.87 10.02 -8.81
CA GLY A 64 -3.52 8.64 -8.49
C GLY A 64 -2.10 8.25 -8.88
N GLN A 65 -1.24 9.23 -9.15
CA GLN A 65 0.18 9.04 -9.42
C GLN A 65 1.04 9.80 -8.40
N CYS A 66 2.20 9.23 -8.10
CA CYS A 66 3.28 9.96 -7.45
C CYS A 66 4.50 9.90 -8.37
N MET A 67 5.04 11.06 -8.71
CA MET A 67 6.25 11.19 -9.51
C MET A 67 7.47 11.36 -8.61
N ILE A 68 8.55 10.67 -8.94
CA ILE A 68 9.87 10.92 -8.35
C ILE A 68 10.90 11.19 -9.46
N ILE A 69 11.85 12.05 -9.15
CA ILE A 69 13.06 12.23 -9.97
C ILE A 69 14.23 11.58 -9.22
N VAL A 70 14.93 10.72 -9.92
CA VAL A 70 16.13 10.05 -9.42
C VAL A 70 17.32 10.55 -10.18
N GLU A 71 18.33 11.04 -9.46
CA GLU A 71 19.61 11.50 -10.01
C GLU A 71 20.74 10.67 -9.43
N GLN A 72 21.47 9.96 -10.30
CA GLN A 72 22.56 9.06 -9.88
C GLN A 72 22.15 8.07 -8.77
N GLY A 73 20.96 7.48 -8.90
CA GLY A 73 20.41 6.57 -7.91
C GLY A 73 19.84 7.21 -6.65
N ARG A 74 19.77 8.55 -6.57
CA ARG A 74 19.20 9.29 -5.44
C ARG A 74 17.88 9.92 -5.81
N ILE A 75 16.90 9.83 -4.93
CA ILE A 75 15.65 10.56 -5.07
C ILE A 75 15.92 12.03 -4.74
N VAL A 76 15.77 12.91 -5.74
CA VAL A 76 15.99 14.35 -5.59
C VAL A 76 14.69 15.15 -5.60
N GLU A 77 13.61 14.57 -6.12
CA GLU A 77 12.31 15.24 -6.22
C GLU A 77 11.18 14.28 -6.00
N VAL A 78 10.12 14.72 -5.33
CA VAL A 78 8.88 13.96 -5.11
C VAL A 78 7.69 14.85 -5.35
N CYS A 79 6.75 14.42 -6.17
CA CYS A 79 5.50 15.11 -6.40
C CYS A 79 4.32 14.13 -6.48
N ALA A 80 3.41 14.25 -5.53
CA ALA A 80 2.14 13.51 -5.48
C ALA A 80 0.93 14.43 -5.66
N GLU A 81 1.15 15.70 -5.95
CA GLU A 81 0.09 16.66 -6.26
C GLU A 81 -0.15 16.67 -7.76
N PRO A 82 -1.40 16.45 -8.22
CA PRO A 82 -1.72 16.53 -9.64
C PRO A 82 -1.45 17.94 -10.20
N GLY A 83 -0.88 18.01 -11.38
CA GLY A 83 -0.58 19.28 -12.03
C GLY A 83 0.56 19.21 -13.02
N GLU A 84 0.89 20.38 -13.58
CA GLU A 84 2.04 20.58 -14.45
C GLU A 84 3.10 21.42 -13.74
N TYR A 85 4.34 20.96 -13.81
CA TYR A 85 5.46 21.52 -13.11
C TYR A 85 6.61 21.83 -14.08
N THR A 86 7.41 22.84 -13.76
CA THR A 86 8.65 23.15 -14.51
C THR A 86 9.86 22.65 -13.73
N TYR A 87 10.70 21.88 -14.39
CA TYR A 87 11.97 21.45 -13.84
C TYR A 87 13.00 22.62 -13.91
N ASP A 88 13.56 22.97 -12.76
CA ASP A 88 14.52 24.07 -12.63
C ASP A 88 15.72 23.60 -11.82
N THR A 89 16.88 23.48 -12.48
CA THR A 89 18.13 23.02 -11.86
C THR A 89 18.71 24.01 -10.85
N SER A 90 18.25 25.27 -10.86
CA SER A 90 18.74 26.32 -9.94
C SER A 90 18.07 26.31 -8.57
N THR A 91 17.06 25.48 -8.38
CA THR A 91 16.32 25.39 -7.12
C THR A 91 16.71 24.15 -6.32
N GLU A 92 16.55 24.22 -5.00
CA GLU A 92 16.75 23.08 -4.11
C GLU A 92 15.71 22.00 -4.34
N PRO A 93 16.02 20.72 -3.98
CA PRO A 93 15.05 19.64 -3.99
C PRO A 93 13.78 19.99 -3.25
N SER A 94 12.64 19.65 -3.81
CA SER A 94 11.33 19.98 -3.25
C SER A 94 10.44 18.74 -3.09
N ILE A 95 9.50 18.82 -2.15
CA ILE A 95 8.58 17.76 -1.83
C ILE A 95 7.15 18.31 -1.92
N PHE A 96 6.40 17.81 -2.89
CA PHE A 96 4.97 18.04 -3.01
C PHE A 96 4.25 16.76 -2.61
N ALA A 97 4.05 16.57 -1.30
CA ALA A 97 3.53 15.31 -0.76
C ALA A 97 2.06 15.04 -1.08
N GLY A 98 1.28 16.09 -1.38
CA GLY A 98 -0.13 15.95 -1.71
C GLY A 98 -0.91 15.14 -0.68
N SER A 99 -1.69 14.18 -1.15
CA SER A 99 -2.50 13.28 -0.32
C SER A 99 -1.69 12.23 0.44
N LEU A 100 -0.39 12.06 0.16
CA LEU A 100 0.47 11.06 0.80
C LEU A 100 1.08 11.53 2.14
N GLY A 101 0.94 12.82 2.47
CA GLY A 101 1.12 13.38 3.79
C GLY A 101 2.56 13.42 4.33
N GLU A 102 2.66 13.46 5.66
CA GLU A 102 3.95 13.65 6.36
C GLU A 102 4.89 12.44 6.29
N GLY A 103 4.38 11.24 6.10
CA GLY A 103 5.18 10.02 6.00
C GLY A 103 6.27 10.13 4.93
N ILE A 104 5.89 10.56 3.73
CA ILE A 104 6.81 10.77 2.61
C ILE A 104 7.84 11.86 2.93
N ARG A 105 7.46 12.94 3.59
CA ARG A 105 8.39 14.01 3.99
C ARG A 105 9.47 13.47 4.90
N ASN A 106 9.08 12.68 5.91
CA ASN A 106 10.03 12.08 6.85
C ASN A 106 10.95 11.07 6.16
N THR A 107 10.40 10.24 5.28
CA THR A 107 11.19 9.28 4.48
C THR A 107 12.17 10.00 3.57
N PHE A 108 11.74 11.06 2.87
CA PHE A 108 12.61 11.85 2.00
C PHE A 108 13.75 12.51 2.79
N HIS A 109 13.48 13.13 3.91
CA HIS A 109 14.51 13.71 4.77
C HIS A 109 15.49 12.66 5.31
N THR A 110 15.01 11.47 5.61
CA THR A 110 15.86 10.38 6.10
C THR A 110 16.76 9.82 5.00
N ILE A 111 16.23 9.65 3.80
CA ILE A 111 16.99 9.19 2.62
C ILE A 111 17.99 10.26 2.19
N GLY A 112 17.59 11.53 2.13
CA GLY A 112 18.43 12.65 1.73
C GLY A 112 19.65 12.84 2.63
N LYS A 113 19.53 12.65 3.93
CA LYS A 113 20.64 12.76 4.89
C LYS A 113 21.75 11.70 4.68
N ARG A 114 21.42 10.56 4.09
CA ARG A 114 22.38 9.47 3.87
C ARG A 114 23.39 9.74 2.74
N PHE A 115 23.17 10.77 1.91
CA PHE A 115 23.87 10.92 0.64
C PHE A 115 24.51 12.31 0.42
N ALA A 116 25.02 12.94 1.45
CA ALA A 116 25.59 14.30 1.39
C ALA A 116 26.93 14.44 0.64
N TYR A 117 27.47 13.39 0.00
CA TYR A 117 28.76 13.44 -0.70
C TYR A 117 28.69 12.84 -2.10
N GLY A 118 29.04 13.63 -3.12
CA GLY A 118 29.28 13.14 -4.47
C GLY A 118 29.36 14.24 -5.51
N GLY A 119 30.53 14.35 -6.12
CA GLY A 119 30.90 15.40 -7.09
C GLY A 119 30.14 15.32 -8.41
N ASP A 120 30.25 16.39 -9.14
CA ASP A 120 29.63 16.72 -10.41
C ASP A 120 30.20 15.86 -11.56
N THR A 121 29.62 14.68 -11.78
CA THR A 121 29.94 13.83 -12.93
C THR A 121 28.66 13.34 -13.56
N GLY A 122 28.51 13.55 -14.87
CA GLY A 122 27.48 13.11 -15.81
C GLY A 122 26.15 12.66 -15.17
N LYS A 123 25.17 13.55 -15.18
CA LYS A 123 23.89 13.35 -14.49
C LYS A 123 23.04 12.29 -15.17
N ASP A 124 22.92 11.11 -14.57
CA ASP A 124 21.89 10.12 -14.92
C ASP A 124 20.61 10.46 -14.15
N GLN A 125 19.64 11.08 -14.83
CA GLN A 125 18.37 11.53 -14.28
C GLN A 125 17.24 10.73 -14.87
N ARG A 126 16.37 10.19 -14.00
CA ARG A 126 15.23 9.36 -14.41
C ARG A 126 13.97 9.82 -13.70
N VAL A 127 12.87 9.80 -14.42
CA VAL A 127 11.54 10.10 -13.88
C VAL A 127 10.75 8.80 -13.76
N TYR A 128 10.20 8.55 -12.59
CA TYR A 128 9.33 7.40 -12.32
C TYR A 128 7.98 7.84 -11.80
N TYR A 129 6.95 7.13 -12.20
CA TYR A 129 5.58 7.33 -11.76
C TYR A 129 5.08 6.08 -11.04
N PHE A 130 4.61 6.27 -9.81
CA PHE A 130 4.06 5.23 -8.95
C PHE A 130 2.56 5.28 -8.96
N ASN A 131 1.93 4.11 -9.04
CA ASN A 131 0.49 3.98 -8.91
C ASN A 131 0.11 4.05 -7.42
N THR A 132 -0.53 5.16 -7.02
CA THR A 132 -0.97 5.38 -5.64
C THR A 132 -2.44 5.08 -5.42
N LYS A 133 -3.12 4.59 -6.47
CA LYS A 133 -4.51 4.14 -6.40
C LYS A 133 -4.64 2.85 -5.60
N GLU A 134 -5.85 2.57 -5.18
CA GLU A 134 -6.18 1.28 -4.59
C GLU A 134 -6.06 0.16 -5.61
N LEU A 135 -5.31 -0.88 -5.27
CA LEU A 135 -5.04 -2.06 -6.09
C LEU A 135 -5.96 -3.18 -5.64
N ILE A 136 -7.06 -3.32 -6.35
CA ILE A 136 -8.17 -4.24 -6.04
C ILE A 136 -7.96 -5.65 -6.62
N ASP A 137 -8.91 -6.55 -6.32
CA ASP A 137 -9.00 -7.93 -6.87
C ASP A 137 -7.88 -8.89 -6.44
N ASN A 138 -7.30 -8.70 -5.26
CA ASN A 138 -6.32 -9.65 -4.74
C ASN A 138 -7.04 -10.78 -4.00
N LYS A 139 -7.22 -11.90 -4.68
CA LYS A 139 -7.89 -13.09 -4.12
C LYS A 139 -6.95 -13.88 -3.22
N PHE A 140 -7.46 -14.29 -2.07
CA PHE A 140 -6.74 -15.17 -1.15
C PHE A 140 -7.64 -16.29 -0.63
N GLY A 141 -7.01 -17.33 -0.16
CA GLY A 141 -7.63 -18.44 0.56
C GLY A 141 -6.58 -19.15 1.39
N THR A 142 -6.96 -19.63 2.55
CA THR A 142 -6.05 -20.35 3.44
C THR A 142 -5.89 -21.80 2.99
N PRO A 143 -4.68 -22.23 2.57
CA PRO A 143 -4.44 -23.60 2.14
C PRO A 143 -4.57 -24.58 3.32
N SER A 144 -4.19 -24.16 4.51
CA SER A 144 -4.29 -24.90 5.76
C SER A 144 -5.18 -24.16 6.75
N PRO A 145 -5.88 -24.86 7.64
CA PRO A 145 -6.64 -24.21 8.71
C PRO A 145 -5.74 -23.35 9.59
N ILE A 146 -6.25 -22.23 10.03
CA ILE A 146 -5.57 -21.31 10.97
C ILE A 146 -6.17 -21.53 12.35
N PRO A 147 -5.34 -21.69 13.41
CA PRO A 147 -5.82 -21.75 14.78
C PRO A 147 -6.52 -20.45 15.17
N PHE A 148 -7.69 -20.58 15.78
CA PHE A 148 -8.46 -19.46 16.31
C PHE A 148 -8.98 -19.82 17.71
N ARG A 149 -8.62 -19.02 18.69
CA ARG A 149 -9.08 -19.18 20.08
C ARG A 149 -10.43 -18.51 20.24
N VAL A 150 -11.47 -19.29 20.55
CA VAL A 150 -12.82 -18.78 20.86
C VAL A 150 -12.91 -18.56 22.34
N VAL A 151 -13.05 -17.29 22.76
CA VAL A 151 -13.24 -16.88 24.16
C VAL A 151 -14.61 -16.25 24.32
N ASP A 152 -15.33 -16.65 25.35
CA ASP A 152 -16.56 -15.98 25.80
C ASP A 152 -16.56 -16.00 27.33
N SER A 153 -16.16 -14.90 27.93
CA SER A 153 -16.01 -14.76 29.38
C SER A 153 -17.33 -14.93 30.13
N ARG A 154 -18.46 -14.64 29.49
CA ARG A 154 -19.80 -14.74 30.10
C ARG A 154 -20.20 -16.17 30.41
N ILE A 155 -19.75 -17.10 29.57
CA ILE A 155 -20.09 -18.53 29.70
C ILE A 155 -18.86 -19.37 30.09
N GLY A 156 -17.72 -18.75 30.33
CA GLY A 156 -16.48 -19.44 30.67
C GLY A 156 -15.94 -20.33 29.55
N LEU A 157 -16.24 -19.97 28.29
CA LEU A 157 -15.78 -20.71 27.11
C LEU A 157 -14.38 -20.23 26.75
N ASP A 158 -13.47 -21.18 26.60
CA ASP A 158 -12.10 -20.96 26.12
C ASP A 158 -11.64 -22.21 25.39
N ILE A 159 -11.74 -22.21 24.07
CA ILE A 159 -11.40 -23.35 23.21
C ILE A 159 -10.66 -22.91 21.98
N ASP A 160 -9.76 -23.72 21.49
CA ASP A 160 -9.11 -23.55 20.20
C ASP A 160 -9.88 -24.30 19.11
N VAL A 161 -10.11 -23.61 18.01
CA VAL A 161 -10.76 -24.17 16.80
C VAL A 161 -9.90 -23.91 15.57
N SER A 162 -10.16 -24.66 14.52
CA SER A 162 -9.48 -24.48 13.24
C SER A 162 -10.37 -23.73 12.26
N VAL A 163 -9.86 -22.64 11.67
CA VAL A 163 -10.62 -21.77 10.78
C VAL A 163 -10.00 -21.75 9.39
N ARG A 164 -10.83 -21.93 8.36
CA ARG A 164 -10.46 -21.63 6.98
C ARG A 164 -11.24 -20.42 6.50
N CYS A 165 -10.55 -19.54 5.77
CA CYS A 165 -11.20 -18.39 5.18
C CYS A 165 -10.70 -18.13 3.76
N SER A 166 -11.53 -17.44 3.00
CA SER A 166 -11.20 -16.94 1.67
C SER A 166 -11.86 -15.59 1.45
N GLY A 167 -11.34 -14.83 0.54
CA GLY A 167 -11.84 -13.50 0.25
C GLY A 167 -11.00 -12.75 -0.74
N VAL A 168 -11.19 -11.44 -0.73
CA VAL A 168 -10.40 -10.50 -1.52
C VAL A 168 -9.88 -9.40 -0.63
N TYR A 169 -8.72 -8.88 -0.95
CA TYR A 169 -8.17 -7.70 -0.30
C TYR A 169 -7.69 -6.67 -1.32
N SER A 170 -7.57 -5.45 -0.88
CA SER A 170 -6.94 -4.39 -1.65
C SER A 170 -5.80 -3.77 -0.84
N TYR A 171 -4.83 -3.25 -1.55
CA TYR A 171 -3.71 -2.53 -0.96
C TYR A 171 -3.34 -1.32 -1.83
N ARG A 172 -2.51 -0.44 -1.32
CA ARG A 172 -1.95 0.68 -2.08
C ARG A 172 -0.50 0.93 -1.70
N ILE A 173 0.22 1.60 -2.58
CA ILE A 173 1.52 2.19 -2.27
C ILE A 173 1.26 3.48 -1.50
N ALA A 174 1.55 3.44 -0.19
CA ALA A 174 1.41 4.59 0.71
C ALA A 174 2.69 5.44 0.77
N ASP A 175 3.85 4.81 0.61
CA ASP A 175 5.15 5.47 0.54
C ASP A 175 5.94 5.00 -0.69
N PRO A 176 5.85 5.72 -1.82
CA PRO A 176 6.58 5.42 -3.05
C PRO A 176 8.10 5.44 -2.90
N LEU A 177 8.64 6.18 -1.93
CA LEU A 177 10.08 6.29 -1.71
C LEU A 177 10.65 5.01 -1.10
N LEU A 178 9.95 4.44 -0.13
CA LEU A 178 10.29 3.14 0.44
C LEU A 178 10.13 2.04 -0.62
N PHE A 179 9.07 2.12 -1.42
CA PHE A 179 8.85 1.15 -2.51
C PHE A 179 9.96 1.21 -3.56
N TYR A 180 10.37 2.40 -3.96
CA TYR A 180 11.51 2.56 -4.87
C TYR A 180 12.80 2.00 -4.27
N THR A 181 13.10 2.40 -3.04
CA THR A 181 14.39 2.05 -2.39
C THR A 181 14.53 0.57 -2.11
N ASN A 182 13.45 -0.09 -1.70
CA ASN A 182 13.51 -1.45 -1.15
C ASN A 182 12.89 -2.52 -2.07
N VAL A 183 12.14 -2.14 -3.11
CA VAL A 183 11.43 -3.09 -3.96
C VAL A 183 11.86 -2.98 -5.42
N CYS A 184 11.52 -1.89 -6.11
CA CYS A 184 11.68 -1.85 -7.55
C CYS A 184 13.00 -1.27 -8.03
N GLY A 185 13.61 -0.32 -7.31
CA GLY A 185 14.82 0.35 -7.75
C GLY A 185 14.69 1.01 -9.13
N ASN A 186 15.76 0.98 -9.92
CA ASN A 186 15.79 1.49 -11.28
C ASN A 186 15.10 0.53 -12.27
N VAL A 187 13.85 0.79 -12.56
CA VAL A 187 13.05 0.03 -13.53
C VAL A 187 13.41 0.47 -14.95
N ALA A 188 13.50 -0.46 -15.89
CA ALA A 188 13.77 -0.15 -17.28
C ALA A 188 12.56 0.54 -17.97
N TYR A 189 11.39 -0.06 -17.85
CA TYR A 189 10.11 0.43 -18.38
C TYR A 189 9.04 0.49 -17.30
N GLU A 190 8.66 -0.66 -16.75
CA GLU A 190 7.62 -0.78 -15.75
C GLU A 190 7.91 -1.93 -14.77
N TYR A 191 7.31 -1.83 -13.59
CA TYR A 191 7.29 -2.85 -12.55
C TYR A 191 5.83 -3.26 -12.33
N THR A 192 5.52 -4.52 -12.54
CA THR A 192 4.17 -5.04 -12.51
C THR A 192 3.84 -5.74 -11.19
N ARG A 193 2.57 -5.90 -10.91
CA ARG A 193 2.09 -6.65 -9.73
C ARG A 193 2.57 -8.08 -9.71
N ASP A 194 2.62 -8.74 -10.87
CA ASP A 194 3.01 -10.15 -10.98
C ASP A 194 4.37 -10.45 -10.37
N GLU A 195 5.28 -9.46 -10.36
CA GLU A 195 6.60 -9.58 -9.76
C GLU A 195 6.55 -9.67 -8.21
N LEU A 196 5.48 -9.20 -7.59
CA LEU A 196 5.34 -9.09 -6.14
C LEU A 196 4.15 -9.86 -5.55
N ASP A 197 3.12 -10.13 -6.34
CA ASP A 197 1.83 -10.66 -5.87
C ASP A 197 1.96 -11.99 -5.11
N HIS A 198 2.83 -12.89 -5.55
CA HIS A 198 3.03 -14.17 -4.85
C HIS A 198 3.58 -13.96 -3.44
N GLN A 199 4.55 -13.07 -3.28
CA GLN A 199 5.14 -12.74 -1.99
C GLN A 199 4.11 -12.05 -1.07
N LEU A 200 3.40 -11.06 -1.61
CA LEU A 200 2.38 -10.32 -0.85
C LEU A 200 1.26 -11.24 -0.38
N LYS A 201 0.78 -12.13 -1.25
CA LYS A 201 -0.26 -13.12 -0.91
C LYS A 201 0.19 -14.06 0.21
N SER A 202 1.41 -14.57 0.14
CA SER A 202 1.96 -15.46 1.16
C SER A 202 2.10 -14.76 2.50
N GLU A 203 2.58 -13.52 2.52
CA GLU A 203 2.71 -12.71 3.73
C GLU A 203 1.34 -12.30 4.29
N PHE A 204 0.38 -11.98 3.42
CA PHE A 204 -1.00 -11.68 3.81
C PHE A 204 -1.64 -12.87 4.53
N ILE A 205 -1.54 -14.07 3.96
CA ILE A 205 -2.06 -15.29 4.59
C ILE A 205 -1.39 -15.56 5.93
N SER A 206 -0.07 -15.39 6.02
CA SER A 206 0.67 -15.54 7.28
C SER A 206 0.26 -14.55 8.35
N ALA A 207 -0.09 -13.32 7.96
CA ALA A 207 -0.52 -12.26 8.86
C ALA A 207 -1.96 -12.46 9.40
N LEU A 208 -2.76 -13.33 8.77
CA LEU A 208 -4.10 -13.66 9.27
C LEU A 208 -4.04 -14.30 10.66
N GLN A 209 -3.02 -15.10 10.96
CA GLN A 209 -2.92 -15.76 12.27
C GLN A 209 -2.77 -14.75 13.42
N PRO A 210 -1.80 -13.83 13.45
CA PRO A 210 -1.72 -12.81 14.49
C PRO A 210 -2.91 -11.84 14.47
N ALA A 211 -3.50 -11.54 13.30
CA ALA A 211 -4.69 -10.72 13.21
C ALA A 211 -5.89 -11.42 13.86
N PHE A 212 -6.10 -12.71 13.61
CA PHE A 212 -7.16 -13.48 14.26
C PHE A 212 -6.94 -13.62 15.76
N ALA A 213 -5.69 -13.77 16.23
CA ALA A 213 -5.39 -13.76 17.64
C ALA A 213 -5.84 -12.44 18.30
N LYS A 214 -5.63 -11.31 17.61
CA LYS A 214 -6.08 -10.00 18.09
C LYS A 214 -7.61 -9.89 18.16
N LEU A 215 -8.32 -10.42 17.17
CA LEU A 215 -9.79 -10.46 17.17
C LEU A 215 -10.33 -11.40 18.25
N SER A 216 -9.65 -12.50 18.53
CA SER A 216 -9.97 -13.41 19.63
C SER A 216 -9.87 -12.72 21.00
N GLU A 217 -8.87 -11.86 21.23
CA GLU A 217 -8.75 -11.06 22.45
C GLU A 217 -9.96 -10.12 22.66
N MET A 218 -10.64 -9.73 21.57
CA MET A 218 -11.88 -8.93 21.60
C MET A 218 -13.14 -9.78 21.80
N GLU A 219 -12.97 -11.06 22.12
CA GLU A 219 -14.06 -12.06 22.27
C GLU A 219 -14.93 -12.22 21.02
N MET A 220 -14.38 -11.94 19.83
CA MET A 220 -15.09 -12.16 18.57
C MET A 220 -15.15 -13.65 18.23
N ARG A 221 -16.31 -14.08 17.79
CA ARG A 221 -16.49 -15.45 17.27
C ARG A 221 -16.16 -15.51 15.78
N PRO A 222 -15.71 -16.66 15.25
CA PRO A 222 -15.35 -16.80 13.84
C PRO A 222 -16.40 -16.32 12.84
N ASN A 223 -17.68 -16.58 13.12
CA ASN A 223 -18.81 -16.16 12.29
C ASN A 223 -19.07 -14.64 12.33
N GLN A 224 -18.59 -13.94 13.34
CA GLN A 224 -18.75 -12.49 13.47
C GLN A 224 -17.68 -11.72 12.70
N ILE A 225 -16.52 -12.33 12.43
CA ILE A 225 -15.37 -11.68 11.76
C ILE A 225 -15.80 -11.13 10.39
N VAL A 226 -16.67 -11.84 9.67
CA VAL A 226 -17.18 -11.39 8.35
C VAL A 226 -17.93 -10.05 8.43
N ALA A 227 -18.53 -9.73 9.58
CA ALA A 227 -19.23 -8.47 9.80
C ALA A 227 -18.33 -7.36 10.37
N HIS A 228 -17.09 -7.67 10.75
CA HIS A 228 -16.14 -6.76 11.41
C HIS A 228 -14.89 -6.54 10.55
N ASN A 229 -15.10 -6.16 9.29
CA ASN A 229 -14.00 -5.98 8.33
C ASN A 229 -13.01 -4.90 8.78
N THR A 230 -13.48 -3.80 9.38
CA THR A 230 -12.61 -2.71 9.83
C THR A 230 -11.64 -3.14 10.92
N GLU A 231 -12.10 -3.94 11.87
CA GLU A 231 -11.27 -4.49 12.94
C GLU A 231 -10.23 -5.45 12.38
N LEU A 232 -10.62 -6.27 11.41
CA LEU A 232 -9.70 -7.16 10.71
C LEU A 232 -8.66 -6.37 9.89
N GLU A 233 -9.06 -5.34 9.16
CA GLU A 233 -8.17 -4.45 8.41
C GLU A 233 -7.12 -3.80 9.31
N ASN A 234 -7.55 -3.28 10.45
CA ASN A 234 -6.65 -2.71 11.45
C ASN A 234 -5.67 -3.74 12.02
N ALA A 235 -6.16 -4.92 12.39
CA ALA A 235 -5.33 -6.00 12.89
C ALA A 235 -4.32 -6.49 11.85
N MET A 236 -4.71 -6.57 10.58
CA MET A 236 -3.83 -6.94 9.47
C MET A 236 -2.76 -5.88 9.21
N ASN A 237 -3.12 -4.60 9.22
CA ASN A 237 -2.14 -3.51 9.07
C ASN A 237 -1.12 -3.50 10.22
N VAL A 238 -1.52 -3.81 11.44
CA VAL A 238 -0.60 -3.98 12.56
C VAL A 238 0.32 -5.18 12.32
N ALA A 239 -0.22 -6.33 11.93
CA ALA A 239 0.55 -7.55 11.68
C ALA A 239 1.55 -7.41 10.52
N LEU A 240 1.20 -6.60 9.51
CA LEU A 240 2.02 -6.36 8.31
C LEU A 240 2.88 -5.09 8.40
N SER A 241 2.82 -4.34 9.50
CA SER A 241 3.43 -3.01 9.63
C SER A 241 4.92 -2.97 9.31
N GLU A 242 5.68 -3.97 9.74
CA GLU A 242 7.12 -4.02 9.47
C GLU A 242 7.43 -4.35 8.01
N LYS A 243 6.85 -5.43 7.50
CA LYS A 243 7.15 -5.93 6.15
C LYS A 243 6.53 -5.09 5.05
N TRP A 244 5.29 -4.68 5.22
CA TRP A 244 4.58 -3.90 4.22
C TRP A 244 4.76 -2.41 4.45
N GLY A 245 4.50 -1.92 5.65
CA GLY A 245 4.55 -0.50 5.98
C GLY A 245 5.98 0.04 5.96
N THR A 246 6.80 -0.36 6.91
CA THR A 246 8.13 0.21 7.12
C THR A 246 9.12 -0.18 6.03
N LEU A 247 9.07 -1.43 5.54
CA LEU A 247 10.01 -1.88 4.53
C LEU A 247 9.61 -1.48 3.11
N ARG A 248 8.35 -1.68 2.71
CA ARG A 248 7.92 -1.51 1.32
C ARG A 248 7.03 -0.31 1.07
N GLY A 249 6.55 0.36 2.11
CA GLY A 249 5.63 1.49 1.97
C GLY A 249 4.24 1.09 1.47
N LEU A 250 3.78 -0.13 1.80
CA LEU A 250 2.47 -0.66 1.43
C LEU A 250 1.51 -0.64 2.62
N VAL A 251 0.22 -0.51 2.34
CA VAL A 251 -0.84 -0.57 3.35
C VAL A 251 -2.05 -1.33 2.80
N VAL A 252 -2.67 -2.15 3.64
CA VAL A 252 -3.96 -2.78 3.33
C VAL A 252 -5.04 -1.72 3.43
N VAL A 253 -5.86 -1.61 2.38
CA VAL A 253 -6.96 -0.62 2.31
C VAL A 253 -8.28 -1.25 2.71
N SER A 254 -8.62 -2.39 2.13
CA SER A 254 -9.85 -3.11 2.47
C SER A 254 -9.68 -4.62 2.42
N ILE A 255 -10.51 -5.32 3.19
CA ILE A 255 -10.60 -6.77 3.21
C ILE A 255 -12.08 -7.14 3.14
N ALA A 256 -12.44 -7.99 2.19
CA ALA A 256 -13.76 -8.58 2.12
C ALA A 256 -13.64 -10.10 2.27
N LEU A 257 -14.01 -10.61 3.44
CA LEU A 257 -14.10 -12.06 3.67
C LEU A 257 -15.34 -12.61 2.98
N GLY A 258 -15.15 -13.60 2.10
CA GLY A 258 -16.24 -14.30 1.44
C GLY A 258 -16.87 -15.35 2.35
N SER A 259 -16.05 -16.13 3.02
CA SER A 259 -16.49 -17.18 3.94
C SER A 259 -15.47 -17.47 5.02
N VAL A 260 -15.96 -17.78 6.20
CA VAL A 260 -15.19 -18.35 7.31
C VAL A 260 -15.82 -19.67 7.65
N THR A 261 -15.07 -20.76 7.52
CA THR A 261 -15.56 -22.12 7.74
C THR A 261 -14.78 -22.80 8.86
N LEU A 262 -15.51 -23.54 9.69
CA LEU A 262 -14.95 -24.40 10.71
C LEU A 262 -15.19 -25.87 10.33
N PRO A 263 -14.32 -26.79 10.74
CA PRO A 263 -14.61 -28.21 10.74
C PRO A 263 -15.90 -28.49 11.53
N GLU A 264 -16.64 -29.51 11.11
CA GLU A 264 -17.91 -29.84 11.72
C GLU A 264 -17.77 -30.17 13.22
N GLU A 265 -16.69 -30.84 13.59
CA GLU A 265 -16.36 -31.17 14.98
C GLU A 265 -16.17 -29.90 15.85
N ASP A 266 -15.46 -28.89 15.35
CA ASP A 266 -15.24 -27.63 16.06
C ASP A 266 -16.54 -26.82 16.18
N ALA A 267 -17.36 -26.82 15.13
CA ALA A 267 -18.66 -26.16 15.13
C ALA A 267 -19.61 -26.80 16.15
N GLU A 268 -19.61 -28.13 16.26
CA GLU A 268 -20.41 -28.87 17.25
C GLU A 268 -19.92 -28.62 18.68
N LEU A 269 -18.60 -28.55 18.92
CA LEU A 269 -18.02 -28.19 20.21
C LEU A 269 -18.53 -26.84 20.70
N ILE A 270 -18.51 -25.81 19.85
CA ILE A 270 -19.00 -24.47 20.19
C ILE A 270 -20.51 -24.55 20.54
N LYS A 271 -21.31 -25.25 19.75
CA LYS A 271 -22.76 -25.41 19.99
C LYS A 271 -23.03 -26.12 21.31
N GLN A 272 -22.30 -27.19 21.61
CA GLN A 272 -22.44 -27.93 22.88
C GLN A 272 -22.09 -27.07 24.08
N ALA A 273 -20.98 -26.34 24.01
CA ALA A 273 -20.58 -25.42 25.07
C ALA A 273 -21.64 -24.34 25.35
N GLN A 274 -22.23 -23.78 24.28
CA GLN A 274 -23.31 -22.82 24.41
C GLN A 274 -24.56 -23.42 25.04
N ARG A 275 -24.98 -24.63 24.64
CA ARG A 275 -26.14 -25.34 25.24
C ARG A 275 -25.92 -25.60 26.72
N THR A 276 -24.71 -26.04 27.10
CA THR A 276 -24.38 -26.34 28.50
C THR A 276 -24.43 -25.07 29.34
N ALA A 277 -23.89 -23.94 28.84
CA ALA A 277 -23.94 -22.67 29.54
C ALA A 277 -25.35 -22.16 29.77
N VAL A 278 -26.23 -22.25 28.75
CA VAL A 278 -27.65 -21.87 28.86
C VAL A 278 -28.38 -22.74 29.89
N MET A 279 -28.13 -24.07 29.90
CA MET A 279 -28.71 -24.96 30.90
C MET A 279 -28.24 -24.64 32.32
N TYR A 280 -26.99 -24.24 32.49
CA TYR A 280 -26.44 -23.87 33.80
C TYR A 280 -27.08 -22.60 34.33
N GLU A 281 -27.33 -21.60 33.47
CA GLU A 281 -28.03 -20.35 33.83
C GLU A 281 -29.50 -20.63 34.20
N ILE A 282 -30.19 -21.47 33.45
CA ILE A 282 -31.58 -21.85 33.77
C ILE A 282 -31.63 -22.60 35.11
N GLY A 283 -30.69 -23.52 35.36
CA GLY A 283 -30.58 -24.22 36.63
C GLY A 283 -30.36 -23.31 37.84
N ARG A 284 -29.48 -22.28 37.66
CA ARG A 284 -29.23 -21.27 38.69
C ARG A 284 -30.43 -20.36 38.95
N ALA A 285 -31.14 -19.95 37.89
CA ALA A 285 -32.37 -19.16 38.05
C ALA A 285 -33.46 -19.93 38.78
N SER A 286 -33.66 -21.21 38.46
CA SER A 286 -34.64 -22.09 39.12
C SER A 286 -34.28 -22.37 40.59
N CYS A 287 -33.00 -22.40 40.98
CA CYS A 287 -32.59 -22.51 42.35
C CYS A 287 -32.78 -21.22 43.17
N ARG A 288 -32.71 -20.03 42.53
CA ARG A 288 -32.95 -18.75 43.20
C ARG A 288 -34.44 -18.47 43.49
N GLU A 289 -35.33 -19.04 42.69
CA GLU A 289 -36.78 -18.89 42.92
C GLU A 289 -37.34 -19.84 43.99
N ARG A 290 -36.53 -20.77 44.50
CA ARG A 290 -36.96 -21.75 45.53
C ARG A 290 -36.46 -21.42 46.96
N VAL A 291 -35.84 -20.27 47.16
CA VAL A 291 -35.46 -19.74 48.49
C VAL A 291 -36.24 -18.45 48.75
#